data_ae7fc45da7daa25907d45b0940727eb5
#
_entry.id   ae7fc45da7daa25907d45b0940727eb5
#
_cell.length_a   1.000
_cell.length_b   1.000
_cell.length_c   1.000
_cell.angle_alpha   90.00
_cell.angle_beta   90.00
_cell.angle_gamma   90.00
#
_symmetry.space_group_name_H-M   'P 1'
#
loop_
_entity.id
_entity.type
_entity.pdbx_description
1 polymer ?
#
loop_
_entity_poly.entity_id
_entity_poly.type
_entity_poly.pdbx_seq_one_letter_code
_entity_poly.pdbx_strand_id
1 'polypeptide(L)'
;PDNVNLHDYFQTEKYFKNIEDTIRYDFTFKKEVVDTCQEFLSTVDGTKIFMHVRRGDYVNHPDQHPALPISYYEEAYKNFPRVYDSCDVPVLVFSDDLEWVKQQEFFQQDHFLISEFNERYPHKSDNIDGEGNSLIPFYDLYMMTQCNGAVIANSSMSWWGAWLQKDTFLPIVAPTPWFGTTALQNIDPKDLIPDDWTQLSW
;
A
#
# COMPACT_ATOMS: atom_id res chain seq x y z
N PRO A 1 -30.59 -3.48 19.61
CA PRO A 1 -29.55 -4.16 20.36
C PRO A 1 -28.36 -3.20 20.47
N ASP A 2 -27.93 -2.98 21.71
CA ASP A 2 -26.97 -1.91 22.00
C ASP A 2 -25.51 -2.36 21.82
N ASN A 3 -25.27 -3.63 21.50
CA ASN A 3 -23.95 -4.19 21.24
C ASN A 3 -24.01 -5.10 20.01
N VAL A 4 -23.46 -4.63 18.91
CA VAL A 4 -23.28 -5.40 17.68
C VAL A 4 -21.78 -5.62 17.47
N ASN A 5 -21.35 -6.87 17.39
CA ASN A 5 -20.00 -7.20 16.97
C ASN A 5 -19.99 -7.38 15.47
N LEU A 6 -19.28 -6.52 14.76
CA LEU A 6 -19.05 -6.63 13.32
C LEU A 6 -17.75 -7.40 13.09
N HIS A 7 -17.80 -8.46 12.32
CA HIS A 7 -16.65 -9.29 12.03
C HIS A 7 -16.51 -9.47 10.52
N ASP A 8 -15.62 -8.70 9.92
CA ASP A 8 -15.27 -8.76 8.49
C ASP A 8 -14.00 -7.92 8.25
N TYR A 9 -13.46 -7.96 7.03
CA TYR A 9 -12.34 -7.11 6.61
C TYR A 9 -12.73 -5.65 6.36
N PHE A 10 -14.03 -5.36 6.19
CA PHE A 10 -14.60 -4.02 5.90
C PHE A 10 -13.89 -3.27 4.77
N GLN A 11 -13.41 -4.00 3.77
CA GLN A 11 -12.59 -3.47 2.69
C GLN A 11 -13.48 -2.94 1.55
N THR A 12 -14.32 -1.98 1.88
CA THR A 12 -15.06 -1.14 0.95
C THR A 12 -15.48 0.14 1.64
N GLU A 13 -15.25 1.28 1.01
CA GLU A 13 -15.63 2.59 1.55
C GLU A 13 -17.14 2.75 1.78
N LYS A 14 -17.96 1.94 1.09
CA LYS A 14 -19.43 1.99 1.20
C LYS A 14 -19.95 1.72 2.61
N TYR A 15 -19.20 0.98 3.44
CA TYR A 15 -19.57 0.75 4.83
C TYR A 15 -19.48 1.99 5.70
N PHE A 16 -18.60 2.92 5.39
CA PHE A 16 -18.24 4.04 6.26
C PHE A 16 -18.18 5.41 5.55
N LYS A 17 -18.60 5.48 4.28
CA LYS A 17 -18.58 6.73 3.48
C LYS A 17 -19.30 7.89 4.20
N ASN A 18 -20.35 7.60 4.94
CA ASN A 18 -21.12 8.61 5.69
C ASN A 18 -20.41 9.13 6.95
N ILE A 19 -19.35 8.46 7.40
CA ILE A 19 -18.56 8.78 8.58
C ILE A 19 -17.06 8.83 8.25
N GLU A 20 -16.73 9.13 7.00
CA GLU A 20 -15.34 9.11 6.49
C GLU A 20 -14.39 9.93 7.36
N ASP A 21 -14.77 11.16 7.73
CA ASP A 21 -13.94 12.04 8.58
C ASP A 21 -13.64 11.39 9.93
N THR A 22 -14.63 10.68 10.50
CA THR A 22 -14.46 9.98 11.78
C THR A 22 -13.46 8.81 11.61
N ILE A 23 -13.60 8.03 10.55
CA ILE A 23 -12.66 6.92 10.26
C ILE A 23 -11.23 7.44 10.03
N ARG A 24 -11.06 8.51 9.24
CA ARG A 24 -9.75 9.14 9.04
C ARG A 24 -9.14 9.67 10.33
N TYR A 25 -9.97 10.21 11.23
CA TYR A 25 -9.54 10.67 12.55
C TYR A 25 -9.12 9.50 13.45
N ASP A 26 -9.87 8.40 13.45
CA ASP A 26 -9.59 7.21 14.27
C ASP A 26 -8.32 6.47 13.82
N PHE A 27 -7.96 6.56 12.51
CA PHE A 27 -6.68 6.08 12.00
C PHE A 27 -5.52 7.04 12.33
N THR A 28 -5.37 7.39 13.61
CA THR A 28 -4.27 8.23 14.09
C THR A 28 -3.06 7.38 14.47
N PHE A 29 -1.93 7.67 13.85
CA PHE A 29 -0.68 6.96 14.15
C PHE A 29 -0.06 7.45 15.46
N LYS A 30 0.55 6.53 16.20
CA LYS A 30 1.32 6.88 17.40
C LYS A 30 2.48 7.81 17.03
N LYS A 31 2.80 8.74 17.94
CA LYS A 31 3.84 9.75 17.71
C LYS A 31 5.20 9.13 17.37
N GLU A 32 5.56 8.03 17.99
CA GLU A 32 6.80 7.29 17.70
C GLU A 32 6.89 6.79 16.25
N VAL A 33 5.76 6.34 15.67
CA VAL A 33 5.67 5.93 14.27
C VAL A 33 5.88 7.14 13.36
N VAL A 34 5.18 8.23 13.66
CA VAL A 34 5.26 9.47 12.89
C VAL A 34 6.70 10.02 12.88
N ASP A 35 7.30 10.21 14.06
CA ASP A 35 8.65 10.79 14.19
C ASP A 35 9.70 9.94 13.45
N THR A 36 9.60 8.62 13.57
CA THR A 36 10.53 7.69 12.92
C THR A 36 10.42 7.75 11.39
N CYS A 37 9.19 7.82 10.86
CA CYS A 37 8.98 7.88 9.42
C CYS A 37 9.31 9.25 8.82
N GLN A 38 9.10 10.34 9.58
CA GLN A 38 9.39 11.68 9.10
C GLN A 38 10.88 11.91 8.83
N GLU A 39 11.77 11.27 9.58
CA GLU A 39 13.20 11.29 9.30
C GLU A 39 13.49 10.78 7.89
N PHE A 40 12.88 9.66 7.51
CA PHE A 40 13.01 9.13 6.14
C PHE A 40 12.28 10.01 5.10
N LEU A 41 11.05 10.39 5.37
CA LEU A 41 10.24 11.18 4.43
C LEU A 41 10.85 12.54 4.13
N SER A 42 11.61 13.12 5.09
CA SER A 42 12.33 14.39 4.86
C SER A 42 13.44 14.27 3.81
N THR A 43 13.88 13.05 3.47
CA THR A 43 14.85 12.82 2.38
C THR A 43 14.19 12.73 1.00
N VAL A 44 12.84 12.71 0.95
CA VAL A 44 12.05 12.58 -0.28
C VAL A 44 11.06 13.73 -0.37
N ASP A 45 11.56 14.88 -0.83
CA ASP A 45 10.76 16.10 -0.94
C ASP A 45 9.72 16.04 -2.08
N GLY A 46 8.64 16.82 -1.90
CA GLY A 46 7.64 17.06 -2.92
C GLY A 46 6.67 15.89 -3.17
N THR A 47 6.13 15.90 -4.40
CA THR A 47 5.17 14.88 -4.86
C THR A 47 5.81 13.51 -4.92
N LYS A 48 5.16 12.51 -4.38
CA LYS A 48 5.62 11.11 -4.39
C LYS A 48 4.43 10.16 -4.49
N ILE A 49 4.66 9.00 -5.06
CA ILE A 49 3.69 7.91 -5.06
C ILE A 49 4.25 6.72 -4.29
N PHE A 50 3.39 5.79 -3.92
CA PHE A 50 3.88 4.50 -3.46
C PHE A 50 3.51 3.36 -4.40
N MET A 51 4.31 2.31 -4.35
CA MET A 51 4.05 1.04 -5.00
C MET A 51 4.17 -0.09 -3.97
N HIS A 52 3.12 -0.88 -3.81
CA HIS A 52 3.12 -2.00 -2.87
C HIS A 52 3.20 -3.34 -3.60
N VAL A 53 4.20 -4.12 -3.27
CA VAL A 53 4.44 -5.46 -3.81
C VAL A 53 4.16 -6.49 -2.72
N ARG A 54 3.05 -7.23 -2.84
CA ARG A 54 2.67 -8.29 -1.91
C ARG A 54 2.93 -9.64 -2.54
N ARG A 55 3.81 -10.43 -1.92
CA ARG A 55 4.22 -11.74 -2.43
C ARG A 55 4.24 -12.82 -1.35
N GLY A 56 4.93 -12.64 -0.25
CA GLY A 56 5.07 -13.52 0.90
C GLY A 56 4.31 -14.85 0.83
N ASP A 57 3.26 -14.96 1.58
CA ASP A 57 2.36 -16.13 1.58
C ASP A 57 1.56 -16.29 0.27
N TYR A 58 1.36 -15.19 -0.53
CA TYR A 58 0.57 -15.23 -1.77
C TYR A 58 1.19 -16.12 -2.85
N VAL A 59 2.51 -16.24 -2.87
CA VAL A 59 3.22 -17.13 -3.81
C VAL A 59 2.78 -18.59 -3.66
N ASN A 60 2.37 -18.98 -2.45
CA ASN A 60 1.94 -20.35 -2.14
C ASN A 60 0.42 -20.56 -2.25
N HIS A 61 -0.35 -19.48 -2.45
CA HIS A 61 -1.81 -19.51 -2.48
C HIS A 61 -2.42 -18.79 -3.71
N PRO A 62 -1.94 -19.08 -4.95
CA PRO A 62 -2.33 -18.33 -6.14
C PRO A 62 -3.83 -18.42 -6.47
N ASP A 63 -4.49 -19.51 -6.07
CA ASP A 63 -5.92 -19.71 -6.31
C ASP A 63 -6.81 -18.86 -5.39
N GLN A 64 -6.26 -18.31 -4.31
CA GLN A 64 -6.97 -17.45 -3.37
C GLN A 64 -6.48 -16.00 -3.46
N HIS A 65 -5.17 -15.81 -3.30
CA HIS A 65 -4.50 -14.51 -3.32
C HIS A 65 -3.29 -14.59 -4.27
N PRO A 66 -3.47 -14.32 -5.56
CA PRO A 66 -2.37 -14.40 -6.52
C PRO A 66 -1.33 -13.31 -6.26
N ALA A 67 -0.05 -13.68 -6.29
CA ALA A 67 1.03 -12.71 -6.33
C ALA A 67 1.04 -12.05 -7.73
N LEU A 68 1.02 -10.73 -7.78
CA LEU A 68 0.97 -9.99 -9.03
C LEU A 68 2.31 -10.08 -9.78
N PRO A 69 2.29 -10.24 -11.12
CA PRO A 69 3.50 -10.30 -11.93
C PRO A 69 4.13 -8.90 -12.06
N ILE A 70 5.43 -8.86 -12.40
CA ILE A 70 6.13 -7.61 -12.63
C ILE A 70 5.46 -6.74 -13.70
N SER A 71 4.90 -7.36 -14.75
CA SER A 71 4.19 -6.67 -15.83
C SER A 71 3.02 -5.81 -15.35
N TYR A 72 2.36 -6.19 -14.24
CA TYR A 72 1.32 -5.35 -13.64
C TYR A 72 1.90 -4.02 -13.16
N TYR A 73 3.02 -4.05 -12.46
CA TYR A 73 3.67 -2.85 -11.90
C TYR A 73 4.22 -1.94 -13.01
N GLU A 74 4.80 -2.54 -14.04
CA GLU A 74 5.29 -1.83 -15.23
C GLU A 74 4.16 -1.12 -15.97
N GLU A 75 3.02 -1.80 -16.17
CA GLU A 75 1.87 -1.22 -16.86
C GLU A 75 1.15 -0.19 -15.99
N ALA A 76 0.99 -0.47 -14.70
CA ALA A 76 0.39 0.45 -13.75
C ALA A 76 1.16 1.78 -13.67
N TYR A 77 2.49 1.72 -13.68
CA TYR A 77 3.35 2.90 -13.63
C TYR A 77 3.14 3.86 -14.83
N LYS A 78 2.75 3.34 -15.99
CA LYS A 78 2.46 4.17 -17.18
C LYS A 78 1.23 5.08 -17.01
N ASN A 79 0.39 4.84 -16.02
CA ASN A 79 -0.77 5.70 -15.71
C ASN A 79 -0.37 7.00 -15.00
N PHE A 80 0.87 7.10 -14.53
CA PHE A 80 1.33 8.31 -13.86
C PHE A 80 1.91 9.31 -14.87
N PRO A 81 1.50 10.58 -14.81
CA PRO A 81 2.08 11.60 -15.67
C PRO A 81 3.56 11.75 -15.34
N ARG A 82 4.39 11.90 -16.35
CA ARG A 82 5.74 12.43 -16.16
C ARG A 82 5.58 13.89 -15.75
N VAL A 83 5.80 14.16 -14.48
CA VAL A 83 5.50 15.50 -13.90
C VAL A 83 6.49 16.55 -14.38
N TYR A 84 7.68 16.15 -14.86
CA TYR A 84 8.70 17.04 -15.41
C TYR A 84 9.46 16.33 -16.54
N ASP A 85 9.87 17.09 -17.54
CA ASP A 85 10.67 16.59 -18.68
C ASP A 85 12.03 15.98 -18.31
N SER A 86 12.41 16.00 -17.03
CA SER A 86 13.73 15.57 -16.55
C SER A 86 13.75 14.74 -15.26
N CYS A 87 12.62 14.55 -14.57
CA CYS A 87 12.60 13.77 -13.32
C CYS A 87 11.28 13.01 -13.21
N ASP A 88 11.39 11.69 -13.06
CA ASP A 88 10.26 10.86 -12.67
C ASP A 88 9.86 11.16 -11.21
N VAL A 89 8.57 11.03 -10.91
CA VAL A 89 8.06 11.19 -9.54
C VAL A 89 8.69 10.09 -8.66
N PRO A 90 9.27 10.42 -7.49
CA PRO A 90 9.78 9.41 -6.58
C PRO A 90 8.70 8.38 -6.21
N VAL A 91 9.06 7.11 -6.29
CA VAL A 91 8.20 5.98 -5.97
C VAL A 91 8.73 5.26 -4.74
N LEU A 92 7.99 5.32 -3.64
CA LEU A 92 8.31 4.54 -2.45
C LEU A 92 7.81 3.09 -2.66
N VAL A 93 8.72 2.14 -2.69
CA VAL A 93 8.39 0.72 -2.91
C VAL A 93 8.37 -0.01 -1.57
N PHE A 94 7.21 -0.59 -1.24
CA PHE A 94 7.00 -1.40 -0.04
C PHE A 94 6.77 -2.85 -0.43
N SER A 95 7.38 -3.79 0.29
CA SER A 95 7.22 -5.22 0.00
C SER A 95 7.51 -6.08 1.22
N ASP A 96 6.83 -7.22 1.29
CA ASP A 96 7.15 -8.34 2.17
C ASP A 96 8.14 -9.35 1.54
N ASP A 97 8.59 -9.09 0.29
CA ASP A 97 9.58 -9.88 -0.46
C ASP A 97 10.60 -8.93 -1.13
N LEU A 98 11.43 -8.29 -0.32
CA LEU A 98 12.43 -7.31 -0.79
C LEU A 98 13.46 -7.94 -1.71
N GLU A 99 13.81 -9.20 -1.49
CA GLU A 99 14.77 -9.91 -2.33
C GLU A 99 14.25 -10.06 -3.77
N TRP A 100 12.97 -10.37 -3.93
CA TRP A 100 12.36 -10.41 -5.25
C TRP A 100 12.32 -9.02 -5.90
N VAL A 101 11.95 -7.98 -5.15
CA VAL A 101 11.92 -6.60 -5.67
C VAL A 101 13.29 -6.17 -6.16
N LYS A 102 14.35 -6.41 -5.39
CA LYS A 102 15.73 -6.08 -5.73
C LYS A 102 16.24 -6.81 -6.97
N GLN A 103 15.66 -7.95 -7.34
CA GLN A 103 16.03 -8.71 -8.54
C GLN A 103 15.34 -8.21 -9.81
N GLN A 104 14.31 -7.38 -9.73
CA GLN A 104 13.59 -6.87 -10.90
C GLN A 104 14.30 -5.63 -11.47
N GLU A 105 14.69 -5.68 -12.74
CA GLU A 105 15.32 -4.56 -13.44
C GLU A 105 14.47 -3.28 -13.40
N PHE A 106 13.15 -3.44 -13.41
CA PHE A 106 12.18 -2.34 -13.32
C PHE A 106 12.42 -1.46 -12.09
N PHE A 107 12.69 -2.04 -10.92
CA PHE A 107 12.91 -1.32 -9.67
C PHE A 107 14.35 -0.82 -9.46
N GLN A 108 15.26 -1.03 -10.42
CA GLN A 108 16.65 -0.56 -10.33
C GLN A 108 16.86 0.89 -10.80
N GLN A 109 15.80 1.54 -11.27
CA GLN A 109 15.87 2.93 -11.72
C GLN A 109 15.93 3.89 -10.51
N ASP A 110 16.64 5.00 -10.63
CA ASP A 110 17.00 5.90 -9.52
C ASP A 110 15.79 6.52 -8.77
N HIS A 111 14.64 6.59 -9.42
CA HIS A 111 13.42 7.15 -8.82
C HIS A 111 12.62 6.14 -7.97
N PHE A 112 12.95 4.84 -8.00
CA PHE A 112 12.39 3.85 -7.10
C PHE A 112 13.20 3.80 -5.79
N LEU A 113 12.53 4.11 -4.69
CA LEU A 113 13.10 4.11 -3.36
C LEU A 113 12.52 2.93 -2.57
N ILE A 114 13.26 1.83 -2.55
CA ILE A 114 12.82 0.61 -1.84
C ILE A 114 12.86 0.88 -0.33
N SER A 115 11.74 0.65 0.33
CA SER A 115 11.64 0.79 1.79
C SER A 115 12.33 -0.39 2.48
N GLU A 116 13.58 -0.16 2.86
CA GLU A 116 14.40 -1.12 3.62
C GLU A 116 14.41 -0.75 5.11
N PHE A 117 13.23 -0.56 5.69
CA PHE A 117 13.13 -0.02 7.05
C PHE A 117 13.84 -0.91 8.09
N ASN A 118 13.79 -2.22 7.91
CA ASN A 118 14.52 -3.19 8.74
C ASN A 118 16.05 -3.06 8.64
N GLU A 119 16.57 -2.77 7.45
CA GLU A 119 18.00 -2.66 7.21
C GLU A 119 18.51 -1.27 7.61
N ARG A 120 17.71 -0.24 7.42
CA ARG A 120 18.05 1.16 7.71
C ARG A 120 18.03 1.46 9.21
N TYR A 121 17.22 0.74 9.98
CA TYR A 121 17.08 0.89 11.43
C TYR A 121 17.31 -0.45 12.16
N PRO A 122 18.44 -1.15 11.93
CA PRO A 122 18.70 -2.50 12.44
C PRO A 122 18.79 -2.57 13.98
N HIS A 123 19.02 -1.44 14.65
CA HIS A 123 19.21 -1.36 16.10
C HIS A 123 17.93 -1.03 16.86
N LYS A 124 16.80 -0.95 16.18
CA LYS A 124 15.53 -0.87 16.89
C LYS A 124 15.07 -2.30 17.26
N SER A 125 15.70 -2.86 18.32
CA SER A 125 14.96 -3.70 19.28
C SER A 125 13.56 -3.14 19.60
N ASP A 126 13.30 -1.92 19.21
CA ASP A 126 12.17 -1.04 19.38
C ASP A 126 11.17 -1.09 18.20
N ASN A 127 11.44 -1.83 17.12
CA ASN A 127 10.45 -2.16 16.08
C ASN A 127 9.43 -3.21 16.56
N ILE A 128 9.36 -3.39 17.87
CA ILE A 128 8.44 -4.29 18.56
C ILE A 128 7.70 -3.45 19.59
N ASP A 129 6.38 -3.51 19.60
CA ASP A 129 5.55 -2.87 20.62
C ASP A 129 5.71 -3.55 21.99
N GLY A 130 5.07 -3.00 23.03
CA GLY A 130 5.10 -3.56 24.39
C GLY A 130 4.50 -4.96 24.53
N GLU A 131 3.86 -5.48 23.45
CA GLU A 131 3.26 -6.82 23.37
C GLU A 131 4.10 -7.78 22.52
N GLY A 132 5.21 -7.32 21.94
CA GLY A 132 6.10 -8.12 21.10
C GLY A 132 5.74 -8.18 19.61
N ASN A 133 4.82 -7.32 19.12
CA ASN A 133 4.44 -7.27 17.71
C ASN A 133 5.37 -6.32 16.93
N SER A 134 5.63 -6.65 15.67
CA SER A 134 6.42 -5.79 14.79
C SER A 134 5.69 -4.47 14.49
N LEU A 135 6.41 -3.35 14.62
CA LEU A 135 5.92 -2.00 14.25
C LEU A 135 6.11 -1.67 12.77
N ILE A 136 6.87 -2.48 12.02
CA ILE A 136 7.20 -2.20 10.61
C ILE A 136 5.98 -2.03 9.72
N PRO A 137 4.93 -2.87 9.82
CA PRO A 137 3.73 -2.65 9.03
C PRO A 137 3.07 -1.28 9.29
N PHE A 138 3.21 -0.74 10.50
CA PHE A 138 2.67 0.59 10.82
C PHE A 138 3.54 1.72 10.23
N TYR A 139 4.84 1.53 10.14
CA TYR A 139 5.73 2.48 9.46
C TYR A 139 5.43 2.54 7.98
N ASP A 140 5.35 1.38 7.32
CA ASP A 140 5.01 1.29 5.90
C ASP A 140 3.63 1.88 5.63
N LEU A 141 2.61 1.52 6.43
CA LEU A 141 1.27 2.07 6.29
C LEU A 141 1.26 3.60 6.44
N TYR A 142 1.96 4.13 7.46
CA TYR A 142 2.05 5.58 7.64
C TYR A 142 2.71 6.25 6.44
N MET A 143 3.82 5.73 5.95
CA MET A 143 4.51 6.30 4.78
C MET A 143 3.65 6.26 3.52
N MET A 144 2.87 5.19 3.30
CA MET A 144 1.89 5.11 2.20
C MET A 144 0.87 6.25 2.27
N THR A 145 0.41 6.61 3.48
CA THR A 145 -0.56 7.71 3.66
C THR A 145 0.00 9.10 3.38
N GLN A 146 1.33 9.25 3.31
CA GLN A 146 2.02 10.50 3.03
C GLN A 146 2.33 10.68 1.52
N CYS A 147 1.86 9.76 0.68
CA CYS A 147 2.01 9.83 -0.78
C CYS A 147 0.79 10.51 -1.43
N ASN A 148 0.91 10.82 -2.72
CA ASN A 148 -0.08 11.58 -3.49
C ASN A 148 -0.78 10.74 -4.57
N GLY A 149 -0.48 9.47 -4.64
CA GLY A 149 -1.03 8.47 -5.54
C GLY A 149 -0.42 7.11 -5.25
N ALA A 150 -0.87 6.06 -5.92
CA ALA A 150 -0.45 4.71 -5.60
C ALA A 150 -0.58 3.69 -6.74
N VAL A 151 0.30 2.71 -6.76
CA VAL A 151 0.08 1.40 -7.39
C VAL A 151 -0.06 0.37 -6.26
N ILE A 152 -1.26 -0.15 -6.08
CA ILE A 152 -1.53 -1.06 -4.97
C ILE A 152 -1.49 -2.52 -5.40
N ALA A 153 -1.09 -3.40 -4.49
CA ALA A 153 -1.31 -4.82 -4.62
C ALA A 153 -2.75 -5.19 -4.20
N ASN A 154 -3.15 -6.43 -4.44
CA ASN A 154 -4.39 -7.01 -3.93
C ASN A 154 -4.30 -7.31 -2.41
N SER A 155 -3.99 -6.28 -1.63
CA SER A 155 -3.73 -6.33 -0.19
C SER A 155 -4.52 -5.26 0.55
N SER A 156 -5.16 -5.63 1.66
CA SER A 156 -5.87 -4.69 2.54
C SER A 156 -4.96 -3.58 3.05
N MET A 157 -3.69 -3.89 3.30
CA MET A 157 -2.72 -2.89 3.76
C MET A 157 -2.53 -1.77 2.73
N SER A 158 -2.29 -2.09 1.46
CA SER A 158 -2.13 -1.06 0.43
C SER A 158 -3.44 -0.37 0.06
N TRP A 159 -4.57 -1.07 0.17
CA TRP A 159 -5.88 -0.47 0.02
C TRP A 159 -6.09 0.65 1.05
N TRP A 160 -5.88 0.34 2.34
CA TRP A 160 -5.98 1.34 3.41
C TRP A 160 -4.90 2.43 3.29
N GLY A 161 -3.68 2.07 2.90
CA GLY A 161 -2.61 3.04 2.64
C GLY A 161 -2.98 4.08 1.59
N ALA A 162 -3.64 3.64 0.50
CA ALA A 162 -4.12 4.52 -0.55
C ALA A 162 -5.35 5.34 -0.11
N TRP A 163 -6.34 4.67 0.52
CA TRP A 163 -7.57 5.35 0.95
C TRP A 163 -7.33 6.42 2.02
N LEU A 164 -6.35 6.22 2.89
CA LEU A 164 -6.00 7.16 3.96
C LEU A 164 -5.10 8.32 3.50
N GLN A 165 -4.66 8.37 2.24
CA GLN A 165 -3.91 9.52 1.72
C GLN A 165 -4.73 10.81 1.90
N LYS A 166 -4.06 11.88 2.35
CA LYS A 166 -4.73 13.17 2.61
C LYS A 166 -4.81 14.05 1.38
N ASP A 167 -3.76 14.02 0.56
CA ASP A 167 -3.57 14.91 -0.58
C ASP A 167 -3.41 14.08 -1.86
N THR A 168 -4.42 13.25 -2.18
CA THR A 168 -4.43 12.43 -3.39
C THR A 168 -4.83 13.27 -4.59
N PHE A 169 -3.89 13.51 -5.51
CA PHE A 169 -4.14 14.19 -6.78
C PHE A 169 -3.53 13.45 -7.99
N LEU A 170 -2.78 12.38 -7.72
CA LEU A 170 -2.31 11.44 -8.72
C LEU A 170 -3.19 10.17 -8.69
N PRO A 171 -3.20 9.37 -9.78
CA PRO A 171 -3.99 8.15 -9.83
C PRO A 171 -3.69 7.17 -8.69
N ILE A 172 -4.72 6.44 -8.25
CA ILE A 172 -4.56 5.19 -7.52
C ILE A 172 -4.89 4.07 -8.50
N VAL A 173 -3.94 3.17 -8.74
CA VAL A 173 -4.08 2.05 -9.66
C VAL A 173 -4.21 0.76 -8.85
N ALA A 174 -5.32 0.05 -9.02
CA ALA A 174 -5.65 -1.18 -8.32
C ALA A 174 -5.72 -2.37 -9.30
N PRO A 175 -5.31 -3.59 -8.87
CA PRO A 175 -5.34 -4.77 -9.74
C PRO A 175 -6.77 -5.32 -9.89
N THR A 176 -7.07 -5.86 -11.06
CA THR A 176 -8.27 -6.66 -11.30
C THR A 176 -7.89 -7.89 -12.14
N PRO A 177 -8.31 -9.12 -11.73
CA PRO A 177 -9.08 -9.46 -10.54
C PRO A 177 -8.28 -9.26 -9.24
N TRP A 178 -8.98 -8.99 -8.13
CA TRP A 178 -8.37 -8.87 -6.80
C TRP A 178 -8.04 -10.21 -6.16
N PHE A 179 -8.93 -11.19 -6.36
CA PHE A 179 -8.83 -12.52 -5.80
C PHE A 179 -8.56 -13.57 -6.89
N GLY A 180 -7.99 -14.68 -6.49
CA GLY A 180 -7.85 -15.87 -7.32
C GLY A 180 -9.18 -16.58 -7.56
N THR A 181 -9.16 -17.54 -8.48
CA THR A 181 -10.36 -18.22 -8.99
C THR A 181 -11.16 -18.95 -7.91
N THR A 182 -10.49 -19.53 -6.91
CA THR A 182 -11.19 -20.24 -5.82
C THR A 182 -11.89 -19.26 -4.87
N ALA A 183 -11.24 -18.14 -4.53
CA ALA A 183 -11.85 -17.14 -3.67
C ALA A 183 -13.06 -16.47 -4.33
N LEU A 184 -13.00 -16.17 -5.63
CA LEU A 184 -14.09 -15.57 -6.40
C LEU A 184 -15.36 -16.44 -6.49
N GLN A 185 -15.28 -17.72 -6.15
CA GLN A 185 -16.48 -18.57 -6.04
C GLN A 185 -17.36 -18.19 -4.84
N ASN A 186 -16.78 -17.55 -3.83
CA ASN A 186 -17.45 -17.26 -2.56
C ASN A 186 -17.45 -15.76 -2.20
N ILE A 187 -16.69 -14.94 -2.90
CA ILE A 187 -16.51 -13.51 -2.62
C ILE A 187 -16.92 -12.70 -3.86
N ASP A 188 -17.81 -11.74 -3.68
CA ASP A 188 -18.16 -10.74 -4.71
C ASP A 188 -17.33 -9.46 -4.47
N PRO A 189 -16.31 -9.17 -5.30
CA PRO A 189 -15.41 -8.04 -5.10
C PRO A 189 -15.94 -6.72 -5.71
N LYS A 190 -17.17 -6.67 -6.21
CA LYS A 190 -17.71 -5.54 -7.00
C LYS A 190 -17.61 -4.17 -6.33
N ASP A 191 -17.66 -4.15 -4.99
CA ASP A 191 -17.65 -2.92 -4.20
C ASP A 191 -16.31 -2.67 -3.50
N LEU A 192 -15.31 -3.53 -3.78
CA LEU A 192 -14.03 -3.50 -3.09
C LEU A 192 -13.17 -2.29 -3.50
N ILE A 193 -13.15 -1.99 -4.80
CA ILE A 193 -12.36 -0.88 -5.34
C ILE A 193 -13.25 0.37 -5.45
N PRO A 194 -12.86 1.51 -4.84
CA PRO A 194 -13.54 2.78 -5.01
C PRO A 194 -13.70 3.16 -6.49
N ASP A 195 -14.82 3.80 -6.83
CA ASP A 195 -15.19 4.11 -8.22
C ASP A 195 -14.23 5.10 -8.91
N ASP A 196 -13.51 5.90 -8.14
CA ASP A 196 -12.51 6.88 -8.61
C ASP A 196 -11.11 6.31 -8.79
N TRP A 197 -10.88 5.03 -8.42
CA TRP A 197 -9.60 4.37 -8.64
C TRP A 197 -9.53 3.70 -10.01
N THR A 198 -8.35 3.76 -10.63
CA THR A 198 -8.10 3.07 -11.91
C THR A 198 -7.93 1.57 -11.68
N GLN A 199 -8.76 0.76 -12.32
CA GLN A 199 -8.62 -0.70 -12.29
C GLN A 199 -7.80 -1.16 -13.49
N LEU A 200 -6.76 -1.96 -13.25
CA LEU A 200 -5.87 -2.50 -14.26
C LEU A 200 -5.86 -4.03 -14.23
N SER A 201 -6.16 -4.64 -15.37
CA SER A 201 -6.04 -6.09 -15.54
C SER A 201 -4.58 -6.53 -15.62
N TRP A 202 -4.28 -7.70 -15.07
CA TRP A 202 -2.93 -8.27 -15.02
C TRP A 202 -2.90 -9.73 -15.45
#